data_97bd654e0101da0e2290b3e54ec3bb91
#
_entry.id   97bd654e0101da0e2290b3e54ec3bb91
#
_cell.length_a   1.000
_cell.length_b   1.000
_cell.length_c   1.000
_cell.angle_alpha   90.00
_cell.angle_beta   90.00
_cell.angle_gamma   90.00
#
_symmetry.space_group_name_H-M   'P 1'
#
loop_
_entity.id
_entity.type
_entity.pdbx_description
1 polymer ?
#
loop_
_entity_poly.entity_id
_entity_poly.type
_entity_poly.pdbx_seq_one_letter_code
_entity_poly.pdbx_strand_id
1 'polypeptide(L)'
;MVSQGLPLNHQPNYHAERKDDIQLDDLQSGHSPNFQNVPDNEKEEEYDDNDEDDKSSVQDWELFTPDEEKSLLRKLDTRLVLFLALLYMLSFLDRSNIGNARVAGMSKSLRLGPTQFEWLLTGFYISYICFEWMTLFFASLPWAVRVTPRTTPKVFPPHAYISICVLAWGCLASLQSVSTGFGTLLILRILLGVSEAAFGPGVPFYLSFFYKRSELAFRTGLFISAAPLASSFASTLAFAIVKLGNHTVIDSWRLLFIIEGFPSILVAVWAWYIIPDSPSTSPWLSTREREIATLRLRKQESTSQTL
;
A
#
# COMPACT_ATOMS: atom_id res chain seq x y z
N MET A 1 -40.25 -13.28 -43.92
CA MET A 1 -39.33 -13.31 -45.04
C MET A 1 -37.92 -13.26 -44.53
N VAL A 2 -37.18 -14.37 -44.73
CA VAL A 2 -35.75 -14.57 -44.87
C VAL A 2 -34.85 -14.17 -43.65
N SER A 3 -34.61 -14.99 -42.75
CA SER A 3 -33.52 -15.93 -42.46
C SER A 3 -32.23 -15.72 -43.25
N GLN A 4 -31.16 -15.30 -42.59
CA GLN A 4 -29.80 -15.78 -42.91
C GLN A 4 -28.91 -15.76 -41.66
N GLY A 5 -28.36 -16.92 -41.41
CA GLY A 5 -27.56 -17.37 -40.34
C GLY A 5 -26.10 -16.94 -40.45
N LEU A 6 -25.48 -16.86 -39.28
CA LEU A 6 -24.05 -16.72 -39.08
C LEU A 6 -23.38 -18.10 -38.99
N PRO A 7 -22.23 -18.33 -39.59
CA PRO A 7 -21.43 -19.51 -39.36
C PRO A 7 -20.51 -19.37 -38.14
N LEU A 8 -20.52 -20.41 -37.34
CA LEU A 8 -19.54 -20.75 -36.31
C LEU A 8 -18.20 -21.16 -36.93
N ASN A 9 -17.14 -20.96 -36.17
CA ASN A 9 -15.92 -21.77 -36.14
C ASN A 9 -14.64 -21.14 -36.71
N HIS A 10 -13.75 -20.75 -35.81
CA HIS A 10 -12.32 -20.99 -36.01
C HIS A 10 -11.63 -21.10 -34.64
N GLN A 11 -11.41 -22.36 -34.20
CA GLN A 11 -10.35 -22.67 -33.22
C GLN A 11 -9.02 -22.84 -33.97
N PRO A 12 -7.88 -22.35 -33.49
CA PRO A 12 -6.58 -22.73 -34.02
C PRO A 12 -6.11 -24.03 -33.37
N ASN A 13 -5.98 -25.06 -34.20
CA ASN A 13 -5.28 -26.31 -33.92
C ASN A 13 -3.78 -26.02 -33.72
N TYR A 14 -3.21 -26.38 -32.59
CA TYR A 14 -1.78 -26.63 -32.46
C TYR A 14 -1.48 -28.07 -32.84
N HIS A 15 -1.05 -28.27 -34.06
CA HIS A 15 -0.44 -29.53 -34.49
C HIS A 15 1.05 -29.53 -34.15
N ALA A 16 1.42 -30.59 -33.45
CA ALA A 16 2.78 -31.04 -33.27
C ALA A 16 3.38 -31.46 -34.62
N GLU A 17 4.56 -30.96 -34.93
CA GLU A 17 5.49 -31.55 -35.91
C GLU A 17 6.92 -31.16 -35.53
N ARG A 18 7.71 -32.14 -35.07
CA ARG A 18 8.91 -32.53 -35.81
C ARG A 18 9.52 -33.78 -35.19
N LYS A 19 9.32 -34.94 -35.85
CA LYS A 19 10.20 -36.08 -35.75
C LYS A 19 11.28 -35.88 -36.80
N ASP A 20 12.51 -35.69 -36.39
CA ASP A 20 13.65 -35.81 -37.30
C ASP A 20 14.09 -37.27 -37.32
N ASP A 21 13.94 -37.88 -38.50
CA ASP A 21 14.38 -39.22 -38.82
C ASP A 21 15.92 -39.31 -38.78
N ILE A 22 16.44 -40.09 -37.83
CA ILE A 22 17.85 -40.48 -37.82
C ILE A 22 17.94 -41.73 -38.68
N GLN A 23 18.62 -41.64 -39.82
CA GLN A 23 18.92 -42.77 -40.71
C GLN A 23 19.92 -43.73 -40.07
N LEU A 24 19.55 -44.99 -40.06
CA LEU A 24 20.29 -46.15 -39.58
C LEU A 24 21.20 -46.70 -40.72
N ASP A 25 22.27 -45.98 -41.06
CA ASP A 25 23.19 -46.48 -42.10
C ASP A 25 24.69 -46.23 -41.83
N ASP A 26 25.14 -46.26 -40.59
CA ASP A 26 26.59 -46.21 -40.28
C ASP A 26 27.03 -47.21 -39.20
N LEU A 27 26.55 -48.44 -39.26
CA LEU A 27 27.04 -49.56 -38.42
C LEU A 27 27.76 -50.59 -39.26
N GLN A 28 28.83 -50.21 -39.96
CA GLN A 28 29.83 -51.20 -40.45
C GLN A 28 31.14 -50.49 -40.83
N SER A 29 32.02 -50.25 -39.87
CA SER A 29 33.48 -50.36 -40.07
C SER A 29 34.13 -50.39 -38.68
N GLY A 30 34.61 -51.58 -38.33
CA GLY A 30 35.37 -51.81 -37.11
C GLY A 30 36.74 -51.13 -37.16
N HIS A 31 36.95 -50.24 -36.18
CA HIS A 31 38.28 -49.92 -35.71
C HIS A 31 38.24 -49.61 -34.24
N SER A 32 38.77 -50.50 -33.41
CA SER A 32 38.95 -50.27 -31.99
C SER A 32 40.13 -49.31 -31.73
N PRO A 33 39.97 -48.17 -31.11
CA PRO A 33 41.08 -47.45 -30.53
C PRO A 33 41.35 -47.97 -29.13
N ASN A 34 42.62 -48.23 -28.92
CA ASN A 34 43.30 -48.72 -27.77
C ASN A 34 43.17 -47.71 -26.62
N PHE A 35 42.42 -48.08 -25.57
CA PHE A 35 42.36 -47.33 -24.32
C PHE A 35 43.47 -47.82 -23.39
N GLN A 36 44.62 -47.16 -23.42
CA GLN A 36 45.59 -47.18 -22.34
C GLN A 36 46.06 -45.78 -21.98
N ASN A 37 45.89 -45.45 -20.70
CA ASN A 37 46.39 -44.26 -20.01
C ASN A 37 45.55 -42.97 -20.12
N VAL A 38 44.52 -42.88 -19.30
CA VAL A 38 44.06 -41.62 -18.75
C VAL A 38 44.20 -41.71 -17.25
N PRO A 39 44.90 -40.77 -16.56
CA PRO A 39 45.01 -40.79 -15.11
C PRO A 39 43.66 -40.43 -14.50
N ASP A 40 43.22 -41.29 -13.56
CA ASP A 40 42.14 -41.00 -12.61
C ASP A 40 42.51 -39.79 -11.77
N ASN A 41 41.95 -38.63 -12.07
CA ASN A 41 41.72 -37.53 -11.12
C ASN A 41 41.01 -36.36 -11.81
N GLU A 42 39.74 -36.50 -11.97
CA GLU A 42 38.77 -35.39 -11.98
C GLU A 42 37.39 -36.04 -11.91
N LYS A 43 36.95 -36.32 -10.67
CA LYS A 43 35.55 -36.41 -10.37
C LYS A 43 35.04 -34.98 -10.45
N GLU A 44 34.49 -34.60 -11.58
CA GLU A 44 33.54 -33.52 -11.65
C GLU A 44 32.35 -33.90 -10.73
N GLU A 45 32.35 -33.35 -9.52
CA GLU A 45 31.15 -33.30 -8.71
C GLU A 45 30.18 -32.42 -9.51
N GLU A 46 29.27 -33.09 -10.21
CA GLU A 46 28.07 -32.48 -10.76
C GLU A 46 27.30 -31.94 -9.56
N TYR A 47 27.51 -30.64 -9.26
CA TYR A 47 26.78 -29.90 -8.21
C TYR A 47 25.33 -29.86 -8.65
N ASP A 48 24.51 -30.70 -8.04
CA ASP A 48 23.08 -30.72 -8.23
C ASP A 48 22.49 -29.48 -7.56
N ASP A 49 22.25 -28.42 -8.35
CA ASP A 49 21.62 -27.16 -7.92
C ASP A 49 20.26 -27.37 -7.20
N ASN A 50 19.69 -28.58 -7.34
CA ASN A 50 18.42 -28.93 -6.69
C ASN A 50 18.60 -29.26 -5.19
N ASP A 51 19.81 -29.65 -4.76
CA ASP A 51 20.10 -29.99 -3.36
C ASP A 51 20.21 -28.77 -2.43
N GLU A 52 20.51 -27.57 -2.95
CA GLU A 52 20.56 -26.35 -2.13
C GLU A 52 19.16 -25.79 -1.87
N ASP A 53 18.28 -25.86 -2.86
CA ASP A 53 16.87 -25.42 -2.70
C ASP A 53 16.11 -26.33 -1.74
N ASP A 54 16.38 -27.63 -1.75
CA ASP A 54 15.75 -28.60 -0.84
C ASP A 54 16.28 -28.46 0.59
N LYS A 55 17.59 -28.22 0.78
CA LYS A 55 18.18 -27.93 2.12
C LYS A 55 17.68 -26.61 2.70
N SER A 56 17.47 -25.58 1.86
CA SER A 56 16.91 -24.31 2.30
C SER A 56 15.47 -24.47 2.74
N SER A 57 14.67 -25.24 2.01
CA SER A 57 13.29 -25.53 2.34
C SER A 57 13.15 -26.33 3.64
N VAL A 58 13.97 -27.37 3.83
CA VAL A 58 13.99 -28.20 5.06
C VAL A 58 14.37 -27.34 6.28
N GLN A 59 15.37 -26.45 6.15
CA GLN A 59 15.79 -25.58 7.25
C GLN A 59 14.72 -24.53 7.63
N ASP A 60 13.84 -24.20 6.71
CA ASP A 60 12.72 -23.29 6.95
C ASP A 60 11.60 -23.90 7.80
N TRP A 61 11.30 -25.17 7.58
CA TRP A 61 10.28 -25.90 8.36
C TRP A 61 10.70 -26.09 9.82
N GLU A 62 12.00 -26.09 10.12
CA GLU A 62 12.51 -26.12 11.48
C GLU A 62 12.31 -24.81 12.24
N LEU A 63 12.23 -23.66 11.55
CA LEU A 63 12.10 -22.34 12.19
C LEU A 63 10.64 -21.95 12.46
N PHE A 64 9.74 -22.17 11.52
CA PHE A 64 8.28 -21.92 11.66
C PHE A 64 7.48 -22.65 10.59
N THR A 65 6.25 -23.02 10.92
CA THR A 65 5.37 -23.72 9.98
C THR A 65 4.66 -22.76 9.03
N PRO A 66 4.27 -23.19 7.80
CA PRO A 66 3.49 -22.37 6.88
C PRO A 66 2.14 -21.92 7.45
N ASP A 67 1.55 -22.69 8.35
CA ASP A 67 0.29 -22.32 9.01
C ASP A 67 0.50 -21.20 10.02
N GLU A 68 1.63 -21.19 10.75
CA GLU A 68 2.00 -20.09 11.64
C GLU A 68 2.22 -18.80 10.84
N GLU A 69 2.93 -18.88 9.69
CA GLU A 69 3.14 -17.74 8.79
C GLU A 69 1.82 -17.19 8.26
N LYS A 70 0.93 -18.06 7.80
CA LYS A 70 -0.38 -17.66 7.28
C LYS A 70 -1.28 -17.03 8.35
N SER A 71 -1.24 -17.55 9.56
CA SER A 71 -1.96 -17.00 10.72
C SER A 71 -1.45 -15.60 11.08
N LEU A 72 -0.12 -15.43 11.12
CA LEU A 72 0.53 -14.15 11.33
C LEU A 72 0.14 -13.13 10.27
N LEU A 73 0.22 -13.51 8.98
CA LEU A 73 -0.17 -12.62 7.87
C LEU A 73 -1.62 -12.17 7.97
N ARG A 74 -2.55 -13.08 8.23
CA ARG A 74 -3.97 -12.74 8.41
C ARG A 74 -4.17 -11.73 9.56
N LYS A 75 -3.42 -11.88 10.64
CA LYS A 75 -3.48 -10.98 11.79
C LYS A 75 -2.90 -9.59 11.46
N LEU A 76 -1.79 -9.55 10.73
CA LEU A 76 -1.20 -8.32 10.20
C LEU A 76 -2.17 -7.63 9.23
N ASP A 77 -2.72 -8.36 8.27
CA ASP A 77 -3.64 -7.82 7.28
C ASP A 77 -4.88 -7.20 7.94
N THR A 78 -5.46 -7.89 8.92
CA THR A 78 -6.68 -7.42 9.59
C THR A 78 -6.42 -6.23 10.51
N ARG A 79 -5.31 -6.20 11.24
CA ARG A 79 -5.04 -5.15 12.23
C ARG A 79 -4.28 -3.96 11.69
N LEU A 80 -3.40 -4.18 10.71
CA LEU A 80 -2.54 -3.14 10.17
C LEU A 80 -3.06 -2.62 8.84
N VAL A 81 -3.21 -3.50 7.82
CA VAL A 81 -3.58 -3.08 6.47
C VAL A 81 -4.98 -2.49 6.43
N LEU A 82 -5.97 -3.17 7.04
CA LEU A 82 -7.35 -2.65 7.06
C LEU A 82 -7.47 -1.36 7.87
N PHE A 83 -6.69 -1.22 8.95
CA PHE A 83 -6.67 0.01 9.72
C PHE A 83 -6.08 1.19 8.93
N LEU A 84 -4.96 0.96 8.22
CA LEU A 84 -4.38 1.97 7.33
C LEU A 84 -5.31 2.31 6.15
N ALA A 85 -6.01 1.32 5.61
CA ALA A 85 -7.03 1.53 4.59
C ALA A 85 -8.20 2.38 5.11
N LEU A 86 -8.62 2.18 6.36
CA LEU A 86 -9.61 3.04 7.02
C LEU A 86 -9.12 4.49 7.13
N LEU A 87 -7.87 4.72 7.54
CA LEU A 87 -7.28 6.06 7.58
C LEU A 87 -7.28 6.72 6.19
N TYR A 88 -6.94 5.96 5.17
CA TYR A 88 -6.92 6.44 3.79
C TYR A 88 -8.33 6.76 3.27
N MET A 89 -9.31 5.94 3.64
CA MET A 89 -10.71 6.19 3.35
C MET A 89 -11.18 7.51 3.96
N LEU A 90 -10.85 7.79 5.23
CA LEU A 90 -11.20 9.05 5.90
C LEU A 90 -10.55 10.26 5.21
N SER A 91 -9.26 10.16 4.85
CA SER A 91 -8.58 11.23 4.10
C SER A 91 -9.28 11.53 2.76
N PHE A 92 -9.74 10.51 2.03
CA PHE A 92 -10.48 10.70 0.79
C PHE A 92 -11.87 11.30 0.98
N LEU A 93 -12.56 10.99 2.07
CA LEU A 93 -13.81 11.63 2.45
C LEU A 93 -13.58 13.13 2.68
N ASP A 94 -12.58 13.50 3.47
CA ASP A 94 -12.23 14.90 3.74
C ASP A 94 -11.89 15.70 2.46
N ARG A 95 -11.25 15.06 1.47
CA ARG A 95 -10.98 15.67 0.14
C ARG A 95 -12.24 15.92 -0.67
N SER A 96 -13.14 14.94 -0.71
CA SER A 96 -14.37 15.02 -1.51
C SER A 96 -15.40 15.98 -0.90
N ASN A 97 -15.30 16.22 0.39
CA ASN A 97 -16.24 16.99 1.18
C ASN A 97 -16.44 18.43 0.69
N ILE A 98 -15.42 19.08 0.14
CA ILE A 98 -15.57 20.46 -0.37
C ILE A 98 -16.55 20.55 -1.54
N GLY A 99 -16.61 19.55 -2.41
CA GLY A 99 -17.59 19.46 -3.49
C GLY A 99 -19.01 19.36 -2.96
N ASN A 100 -19.21 18.50 -1.95
CA ASN A 100 -20.47 18.31 -1.26
C ASN A 100 -20.89 19.59 -0.48
N ALA A 101 -19.95 20.26 0.17
CA ALA A 101 -20.19 21.51 0.88
C ALA A 101 -20.61 22.65 -0.05
N ARG A 102 -20.08 22.67 -1.31
CA ARG A 102 -20.55 23.61 -2.34
C ARG A 102 -22.03 23.44 -2.64
N VAL A 103 -22.45 22.17 -2.83
CA VAL A 103 -23.86 21.83 -3.08
C VAL A 103 -24.72 22.15 -1.86
N ALA A 104 -24.20 21.97 -0.65
CA ALA A 104 -24.86 22.30 0.63
C ALA A 104 -24.95 23.80 0.93
N GLY A 105 -24.54 24.67 -0.01
CA GLY A 105 -24.76 26.13 0.08
C GLY A 105 -23.55 26.91 0.60
N MET A 106 -22.38 26.31 0.79
CA MET A 106 -21.15 26.98 1.26
C MET A 106 -20.79 28.21 0.43
N SER A 107 -20.85 28.13 -0.93
CA SER A 107 -20.51 29.24 -1.80
C SER A 107 -21.44 30.45 -1.60
N LYS A 108 -22.70 30.23 -1.29
CA LYS A 108 -23.67 31.31 -0.98
C LYS A 108 -23.41 31.90 0.39
N SER A 109 -23.19 31.06 1.41
CA SER A 109 -22.95 31.49 2.80
C SER A 109 -21.66 32.31 2.92
N LEU A 110 -20.59 31.90 2.24
CA LEU A 110 -19.29 32.59 2.27
C LEU A 110 -19.11 33.61 1.13
N ARG A 111 -20.14 33.83 0.29
CA ARG A 111 -20.14 34.75 -0.86
C ARG A 111 -18.94 34.48 -1.81
N LEU A 112 -18.67 33.20 -2.10
CA LEU A 112 -17.57 32.79 -2.95
C LEU A 112 -17.93 32.93 -4.42
N GLY A 113 -17.07 33.60 -5.20
CA GLY A 113 -17.15 33.58 -6.66
C GLY A 113 -16.69 32.23 -7.24
N PRO A 114 -17.05 31.93 -8.51
CA PRO A 114 -16.66 30.69 -9.17
C PRO A 114 -15.15 30.44 -9.14
N THR A 115 -14.36 31.43 -9.52
CA THR A 115 -12.89 31.38 -9.52
C THR A 115 -12.30 31.15 -8.12
N GLN A 116 -12.90 31.76 -7.09
CA GLN A 116 -12.45 31.53 -5.70
C GLN A 116 -12.66 30.09 -5.27
N PHE A 117 -13.77 29.46 -5.66
CA PHE A 117 -14.00 28.07 -5.36
C PHE A 117 -12.99 27.14 -6.06
N GLU A 118 -12.65 27.42 -7.32
CA GLU A 118 -11.62 26.69 -8.05
C GLU A 118 -10.26 26.81 -7.39
N TRP A 119 -9.91 27.99 -6.84
CA TRP A 119 -8.68 28.19 -6.07
C TRP A 119 -8.66 27.38 -4.76
N LEU A 120 -9.79 27.11 -4.12
CA LEU A 120 -9.87 26.24 -2.94
C LEU A 120 -9.49 24.78 -3.28
N LEU A 121 -9.87 24.31 -4.46
CA LEU A 121 -9.49 22.99 -4.96
C LEU A 121 -8.04 22.97 -5.40
N THR A 122 -7.65 23.95 -6.22
CA THR A 122 -6.29 24.03 -6.78
C THR A 122 -5.23 24.22 -5.69
N GLY A 123 -5.49 25.09 -4.71
CA GLY A 123 -4.58 25.35 -3.59
C GLY A 123 -4.28 24.11 -2.76
N PHE A 124 -5.29 23.28 -2.52
CA PHE A 124 -5.10 21.99 -1.87
C PHE A 124 -4.18 21.07 -2.69
N TYR A 125 -4.47 20.89 -4.00
CA TYR A 125 -3.68 19.97 -4.83
C TYR A 125 -2.24 20.46 -5.07
N ILE A 126 -2.03 21.76 -5.23
CA ILE A 126 -0.68 22.33 -5.35
C ILE A 126 0.14 22.02 -4.10
N SER A 127 -0.39 22.31 -2.91
CA SER A 127 0.30 22.03 -1.66
C SER A 127 0.54 20.54 -1.47
N TYR A 128 -0.48 19.70 -1.78
CA TYR A 128 -0.37 18.25 -1.71
C TYR A 128 0.77 17.73 -2.58
N ILE A 129 0.81 18.07 -3.87
CA ILE A 129 1.84 17.63 -4.82
C ILE A 129 3.24 18.12 -4.40
N CYS A 130 3.37 19.40 -4.03
CA CYS A 130 4.65 19.95 -3.60
C CYS A 130 5.22 19.22 -2.38
N PHE A 131 4.37 18.94 -1.38
CA PHE A 131 4.82 18.27 -0.16
C PHE A 131 4.96 16.76 -0.32
N GLU A 132 4.20 16.12 -1.20
CA GLU A 132 4.41 14.73 -1.57
C GLU A 132 5.79 14.51 -2.19
N TRP A 133 6.22 15.36 -3.12
CA TRP A 133 7.57 15.34 -3.69
C TRP A 133 8.64 15.57 -2.63
N MET A 134 8.45 16.51 -1.72
CA MET A 134 9.37 16.71 -0.59
C MET A 134 9.48 15.46 0.28
N THR A 135 8.37 14.80 0.59
CA THR A 135 8.37 13.57 1.42
C THR A 135 9.14 12.45 0.73
N LEU A 136 8.93 12.25 -0.57
CA LEU A 136 9.67 11.27 -1.38
C LEU A 136 11.17 11.62 -1.43
N PHE A 137 11.49 12.88 -1.62
CA PHE A 137 12.89 13.37 -1.62
C PHE A 137 13.56 13.12 -0.27
N PHE A 138 12.93 13.47 0.84
CA PHE A 138 13.46 13.20 2.19
C PHE A 138 13.57 11.72 2.48
N ALA A 139 12.62 10.89 2.05
CA ALA A 139 12.68 9.44 2.18
C ALA A 139 13.82 8.81 1.35
N SER A 140 14.20 9.40 0.22
CA SER A 140 15.30 8.92 -0.63
C SER A 140 16.69 9.36 -0.18
N LEU A 141 16.81 10.27 0.80
CA LEU A 141 18.09 10.70 1.30
C LEU A 141 18.81 9.58 2.08
N PRO A 142 20.14 9.45 1.95
CA PRO A 142 20.91 8.35 2.54
C PRO A 142 20.77 8.21 4.07
N TRP A 143 20.47 9.31 4.77
CA TRP A 143 20.24 9.27 6.22
C TRP A 143 18.88 8.65 6.60
N ALA A 144 17.86 8.80 5.74
CA ALA A 144 16.55 8.17 5.95
C ALA A 144 16.62 6.66 5.64
N VAL A 145 17.40 6.26 4.62
CA VAL A 145 17.59 4.87 4.21
C VAL A 145 18.56 4.12 5.13
N ARG A 146 19.51 4.82 5.78
CA ARG A 146 20.45 4.22 6.75
C ARG A 146 19.84 4.01 8.14
N VAL A 147 18.56 3.75 8.24
CA VAL A 147 17.99 3.21 9.48
C VAL A 147 18.30 1.72 9.53
N THR A 148 19.58 1.40 9.69
CA THR A 148 20.01 0.08 10.16
C THR A 148 19.39 -0.15 11.54
N PRO A 149 18.83 -1.35 11.80
CA PRO A 149 17.89 -1.58 12.91
C PRO A 149 18.46 -1.47 14.30
N ARG A 150 19.71 -1.11 14.53
CA ARG A 150 20.38 -1.38 15.81
C ARG A 150 21.05 -0.20 16.55
N THR A 151 21.33 0.94 15.93
CA THR A 151 22.26 1.89 16.59
C THR A 151 21.97 3.39 16.46
N THR A 152 20.96 3.83 15.69
CA THR A 152 20.62 5.25 15.62
C THR A 152 19.23 5.51 16.20
N PRO A 153 19.06 6.51 17.09
CA PRO A 153 17.75 6.90 17.56
C PRO A 153 16.91 7.29 16.33
N LYS A 154 15.80 6.57 16.14
CA LYS A 154 14.80 6.92 15.10
C LYS A 154 14.40 8.36 15.35
N VAL A 155 14.74 9.26 14.46
CA VAL A 155 14.45 10.70 14.62
C VAL A 155 12.95 10.92 14.75
N PHE A 156 12.13 10.04 14.13
CA PHE A 156 10.68 10.03 14.30
C PHE A 156 10.13 8.59 14.20
N PRO A 157 9.48 8.06 15.24
CA PRO A 157 8.87 6.74 15.18
C PRO A 157 7.64 6.74 14.26
N PRO A 158 7.43 5.69 13.42
CA PRO A 158 6.32 5.61 12.47
C PRO A 158 4.94 5.82 13.09
N HIS A 159 4.68 5.26 14.29
CA HIS A 159 3.39 5.45 14.96
C HIS A 159 3.10 6.92 15.26
N ALA A 160 4.09 7.67 15.74
CA ALA A 160 3.94 9.09 16.05
C ALA A 160 3.74 9.91 14.76
N TYR A 161 4.54 9.62 13.72
CA TYR A 161 4.43 10.31 12.43
C TYR A 161 3.04 10.16 11.82
N ILE A 162 2.56 8.92 11.66
CA ILE A 162 1.24 8.65 11.09
C ILE A 162 0.14 9.27 11.94
N SER A 163 0.18 9.09 13.26
CA SER A 163 -0.85 9.61 14.17
C SER A 163 -0.91 11.13 14.19
N ILE A 164 0.24 11.83 14.15
CA ILE A 164 0.30 13.29 14.09
C ILE A 164 -0.25 13.79 12.74
N CYS A 165 0.09 13.15 11.63
CA CYS A 165 -0.47 13.52 10.33
C CYS A 165 -2.00 13.37 10.33
N VAL A 166 -2.53 12.22 10.84
CA VAL A 166 -3.97 11.97 10.93
C VAL A 166 -4.66 13.00 11.82
N LEU A 167 -4.07 13.30 12.97
CA LEU A 167 -4.59 14.32 13.89
C LEU A 167 -4.62 15.71 13.25
N ALA A 168 -3.53 16.08 12.58
CA ALA A 168 -3.41 17.37 11.90
C ALA A 168 -4.48 17.54 10.83
N TRP A 169 -4.65 16.56 9.92
CA TRP A 169 -5.67 16.69 8.89
C TRP A 169 -7.09 16.65 9.46
N GLY A 170 -7.38 15.78 10.44
CA GLY A 170 -8.69 15.73 11.09
C GLY A 170 -9.07 17.06 11.77
N CYS A 171 -8.11 17.70 12.46
CA CYS A 171 -8.29 19.04 13.02
C CYS A 171 -8.50 20.08 11.92
N LEU A 172 -7.69 20.09 10.87
CA LEU A 172 -7.80 21.04 9.78
C LEU A 172 -9.11 20.86 8.99
N ALA A 173 -9.54 19.63 8.74
CA ALA A 173 -10.83 19.32 8.14
C ALA A 173 -11.99 19.87 8.99
N SER A 174 -11.99 19.59 10.28
CA SER A 174 -13.02 20.07 11.21
C SER A 174 -13.01 21.61 11.34
N LEU A 175 -11.84 22.25 11.37
CA LEU A 175 -11.69 23.70 11.46
C LEU A 175 -12.24 24.46 10.25
N GLN A 176 -12.38 23.81 9.10
CA GLN A 176 -13.03 24.43 7.94
C GLN A 176 -14.48 24.83 8.22
N SER A 177 -15.13 24.16 9.18
CA SER A 177 -16.50 24.47 9.57
C SER A 177 -16.66 25.88 10.18
N VAL A 178 -15.62 26.41 10.83
CA VAL A 178 -15.64 27.76 11.42
C VAL A 178 -15.11 28.84 10.49
N SER A 179 -14.81 28.52 9.23
CA SER A 179 -14.35 29.51 8.27
C SER A 179 -15.40 30.59 8.01
N THR A 180 -14.95 31.84 7.92
CA THR A 180 -15.78 33.02 7.73
C THR A 180 -15.66 33.66 6.35
N GLY A 181 -14.68 33.21 5.55
CA GLY A 181 -14.43 33.77 4.23
C GLY A 181 -13.43 32.97 3.42
N PHE A 182 -13.20 33.41 2.16
CA PHE A 182 -12.31 32.76 1.20
C PHE A 182 -10.88 32.55 1.74
N GLY A 183 -10.26 33.60 2.32
CA GLY A 183 -8.86 33.51 2.75
C GLY A 183 -8.63 32.47 3.85
N THR A 184 -9.49 32.45 4.88
CA THR A 184 -9.41 31.46 5.96
C THR A 184 -9.57 30.04 5.43
N LEU A 185 -10.55 29.82 4.55
CA LEU A 185 -10.81 28.52 3.97
C LEU A 185 -9.66 28.06 3.07
N LEU A 186 -9.07 28.98 2.28
CA LEU A 186 -7.92 28.69 1.42
C LEU A 186 -6.70 28.26 2.24
N ILE A 187 -6.39 28.99 3.31
CA ILE A 187 -5.26 28.63 4.19
C ILE A 187 -5.48 27.24 4.80
N LEU A 188 -6.67 26.95 5.30
CA LEU A 188 -6.99 25.64 5.87
C LEU A 188 -6.89 24.53 4.82
N ARG A 189 -7.27 24.78 3.56
CA ARG A 189 -7.11 23.84 2.45
C ARG A 189 -5.66 23.58 2.09
N ILE A 190 -4.83 24.60 2.04
CA ILE A 190 -3.39 24.47 1.80
C ILE A 190 -2.74 23.63 2.92
N LEU A 191 -3.04 23.95 4.18
CA LEU A 191 -2.51 23.20 5.32
C LEU A 191 -3.01 21.75 5.36
N LEU A 192 -4.27 21.51 4.96
CA LEU A 192 -4.82 20.16 4.82
C LEU A 192 -4.03 19.38 3.77
N GLY A 193 -3.76 19.97 2.59
CA GLY A 193 -2.93 19.35 1.55
C GLY A 193 -1.54 18.97 2.05
N VAL A 194 -0.89 19.85 2.82
CA VAL A 194 0.41 19.55 3.46
C VAL A 194 0.34 18.37 4.40
N SER A 195 -0.67 18.33 5.30
CA SER A 195 -0.79 17.29 6.33
C SER A 195 -1.11 15.91 5.74
N GLU A 196 -1.83 15.85 4.61
CA GLU A 196 -2.18 14.60 3.95
C GLU A 196 -1.11 14.09 2.98
N ALA A 197 -0.30 14.98 2.43
CA ALA A 197 0.68 14.66 1.38
C ALA A 197 1.66 13.54 1.76
N ALA A 198 2.06 13.51 3.01
CA ALA A 198 3.04 12.57 3.50
C ALA A 198 2.49 11.16 3.75
N PHE A 199 1.18 11.02 3.91
CA PHE A 199 0.55 9.76 4.26
C PHE A 199 0.47 8.79 3.07
N GLY A 200 0.11 9.27 1.88
CA GLY A 200 -0.03 8.45 0.68
C GLY A 200 1.20 7.59 0.37
N PRO A 201 2.37 8.17 0.09
CA PRO A 201 3.60 7.43 -0.18
C PRO A 201 4.23 6.84 1.08
N GLY A 202 3.96 7.40 2.26
CA GLY A 202 4.51 6.94 3.54
C GLY A 202 3.99 5.56 3.96
N VAL A 203 2.72 5.24 3.66
CA VAL A 203 2.12 3.96 4.05
C VAL A 203 2.71 2.76 3.31
N PRO A 204 2.87 2.73 1.98
CA PRO A 204 3.56 1.64 1.30
C PRO A 204 4.98 1.41 1.81
N PHE A 205 5.73 2.49 2.08
CA PHE A 205 7.05 2.41 2.70
C PHE A 205 6.98 1.82 4.11
N TYR A 206 6.02 2.22 4.94
CA TYR A 206 5.80 1.66 6.26
C TYR A 206 5.42 0.18 6.20
N LEU A 207 4.56 -0.24 5.27
CA LEU A 207 4.20 -1.64 5.08
C LEU A 207 5.39 -2.51 4.69
N SER A 208 6.41 -1.97 4.02
CA SER A 208 7.63 -2.71 3.68
C SER A 208 8.44 -3.16 4.90
N PHE A 209 8.19 -2.61 6.09
CA PHE A 209 8.81 -3.07 7.34
C PHE A 209 8.16 -4.34 7.91
N PHE A 210 6.98 -4.73 7.41
CA PHE A 210 6.19 -5.86 7.94
C PHE A 210 6.01 -6.99 6.94
N TYR A 211 6.14 -6.70 5.64
CA TYR A 211 5.83 -7.63 4.56
C TYR A 211 7.00 -7.84 3.62
N LYS A 212 7.10 -9.05 3.06
CA LYS A 212 8.04 -9.37 1.99
C LYS A 212 7.68 -8.58 0.71
N ARG A 213 8.68 -8.35 -0.16
CA ARG A 213 8.46 -7.61 -1.43
C ARG A 213 7.38 -8.24 -2.32
N SER A 214 7.33 -9.57 -2.37
CA SER A 214 6.31 -10.33 -3.11
C SER A 214 4.90 -10.14 -2.57
N GLU A 215 4.77 -9.86 -1.28
CA GLU A 215 3.51 -9.70 -0.58
C GLU A 215 2.99 -8.26 -0.56
N LEU A 216 3.91 -7.30 -0.75
CA LEU A 216 3.65 -5.86 -0.57
C LEU A 216 2.68 -5.31 -1.63
N ALA A 217 2.79 -5.78 -2.88
CA ALA A 217 1.98 -5.29 -4.00
C ALA A 217 0.48 -5.47 -3.75
N PHE A 218 0.04 -6.66 -3.30
CA PHE A 218 -1.35 -6.93 -2.99
C PHE A 218 -1.89 -6.04 -1.86
N ARG A 219 -1.10 -5.84 -0.81
CA ARG A 219 -1.50 -5.06 0.37
C ARG A 219 -1.53 -3.56 0.09
N THR A 220 -0.60 -3.09 -0.72
CA THR A 220 -0.63 -1.72 -1.23
C THR A 220 -1.86 -1.50 -2.12
N GLY A 221 -2.20 -2.46 -2.98
CA GLY A 221 -3.43 -2.42 -3.77
C GLY A 221 -4.69 -2.36 -2.91
N LEU A 222 -4.76 -3.17 -1.84
CA LEU A 222 -5.87 -3.15 -0.89
C LEU A 222 -5.97 -1.79 -0.16
N PHE A 223 -4.85 -1.22 0.26
CA PHE A 223 -4.79 0.11 0.86
C PHE A 223 -5.32 1.19 -0.11
N ILE A 224 -4.85 1.20 -1.36
CA ILE A 224 -5.25 2.20 -2.37
C ILE A 224 -6.73 2.05 -2.75
N SER A 225 -7.29 0.83 -2.73
CA SER A 225 -8.70 0.57 -3.05
C SER A 225 -9.69 1.24 -2.08
N ALA A 226 -9.23 1.69 -0.92
CA ALA A 226 -10.03 2.46 0.01
C ALA A 226 -10.46 3.83 -0.54
N ALA A 227 -9.69 4.42 -1.49
CA ALA A 227 -10.01 5.71 -2.09
C ALA A 227 -11.29 5.67 -2.98
N PRO A 228 -11.41 4.79 -3.99
CA PRO A 228 -12.65 4.67 -4.76
C PRO A 228 -13.83 4.21 -3.89
N LEU A 229 -13.59 3.40 -2.86
CA LEU A 229 -14.62 3.02 -1.91
C LEU A 229 -15.15 4.25 -1.16
N ALA A 230 -14.28 5.11 -0.64
CA ALA A 230 -14.64 6.38 0.00
C ALA A 230 -15.49 7.26 -0.93
N SER A 231 -15.04 7.41 -2.17
CA SER A 231 -15.73 8.23 -3.18
C SER A 231 -17.14 7.72 -3.49
N SER A 232 -17.35 6.40 -3.46
CA SER A 232 -18.66 5.79 -3.69
C SER A 232 -19.68 6.13 -2.60
N PHE A 233 -19.22 6.29 -1.34
CA PHE A 233 -20.08 6.61 -0.20
C PHE A 233 -20.20 8.10 0.08
N ALA A 234 -19.20 8.89 -0.31
CA ALA A 234 -19.10 10.31 0.04
C ALA A 234 -20.36 11.11 -0.25
N SER A 235 -20.92 10.98 -1.45
CA SER A 235 -22.13 11.73 -1.85
C SER A 235 -23.37 11.29 -1.07
N THR A 236 -23.51 9.99 -0.79
CA THR A 236 -24.63 9.45 -0.01
C THR A 236 -24.57 9.93 1.45
N LEU A 237 -23.37 9.89 2.03
CA LEU A 237 -23.11 10.39 3.39
C LEU A 237 -23.40 11.89 3.47
N ALA A 238 -22.89 12.66 2.51
CA ALA A 238 -23.14 14.11 2.44
C ALA A 238 -24.64 14.42 2.31
N PHE A 239 -25.39 13.69 1.48
CA PHE A 239 -26.84 13.85 1.38
C PHE A 239 -27.54 13.62 2.72
N ALA A 240 -27.18 12.56 3.43
CA ALA A 240 -27.74 12.27 4.76
C ALA A 240 -27.44 13.39 5.76
N ILE A 241 -26.20 13.90 5.79
CA ILE A 241 -25.76 14.98 6.68
C ILE A 241 -26.49 16.30 6.34
N VAL A 242 -26.62 16.64 5.05
CA VAL A 242 -27.34 17.86 4.63
C VAL A 242 -28.81 17.79 5.02
N LYS A 243 -29.44 16.62 4.84
CA LYS A 243 -30.83 16.41 5.27
C LYS A 243 -31.00 16.57 6.77
N LEU A 244 -30.05 16.08 7.56
CA LEU A 244 -30.01 16.28 9.01
C LEU A 244 -29.80 17.75 9.36
N GLY A 245 -28.88 18.44 8.66
CA GLY A 245 -28.55 19.84 8.84
C GLY A 245 -29.73 20.80 8.64
N ASN A 246 -30.71 20.47 7.78
CA ASN A 246 -31.91 21.27 7.58
C ASN A 246 -32.80 21.41 8.84
N HIS A 247 -32.57 20.57 9.82
CA HIS A 247 -33.27 20.60 11.13
C HIS A 247 -32.43 21.25 12.23
N THR A 248 -31.25 21.79 11.92
CA THR A 248 -30.31 22.39 12.86
C THR A 248 -30.16 23.89 12.63
N VAL A 249 -29.67 24.62 13.64
CA VAL A 249 -29.35 26.05 13.56
C VAL A 249 -28.04 26.31 12.78
N ILE A 250 -27.24 25.26 12.59
CA ILE A 250 -25.92 25.33 11.95
C ILE A 250 -26.09 25.11 10.45
N ASP A 251 -25.43 25.92 9.62
CA ASP A 251 -25.39 25.72 8.18
C ASP A 251 -25.00 24.29 7.82
N SER A 252 -25.75 23.63 6.94
CA SER A 252 -25.53 22.21 6.57
C SER A 252 -24.11 21.92 6.08
N TRP A 253 -23.47 22.86 5.38
CA TRP A 253 -22.08 22.71 4.93
C TRP A 253 -21.06 22.72 6.07
N ARG A 254 -21.33 23.44 7.16
CA ARG A 254 -20.48 23.43 8.37
C ARG A 254 -20.56 22.08 9.08
N LEU A 255 -21.75 21.54 9.13
CA LEU A 255 -22.03 20.24 9.73
C LEU A 255 -21.29 19.11 8.99
N LEU A 256 -21.19 19.20 7.63
CA LEU A 256 -20.41 18.28 6.82
C LEU A 256 -18.94 18.21 7.31
N PHE A 257 -18.27 19.35 7.42
CA PHE A 257 -16.87 19.39 7.85
C PHE A 257 -16.66 18.88 9.29
N ILE A 258 -17.61 19.10 10.17
CA ILE A 258 -17.53 18.59 11.56
C ILE A 258 -17.72 17.07 11.56
N ILE A 259 -18.76 16.55 10.91
CA ILE A 259 -19.12 15.12 10.98
C ILE A 259 -18.10 14.26 10.24
N GLU A 260 -17.50 14.75 9.16
CA GLU A 260 -16.49 14.00 8.41
C GLU A 260 -15.08 14.16 9.00
N GLY A 261 -14.71 15.35 9.51
CA GLY A 261 -13.38 15.56 10.09
C GLY A 261 -13.23 15.03 11.52
N PHE A 262 -14.27 15.06 12.36
CA PHE A 262 -14.20 14.62 13.75
C PHE A 262 -13.84 13.13 13.92
N PRO A 263 -14.37 12.18 13.14
CA PRO A 263 -13.93 10.79 13.18
C PRO A 263 -12.43 10.62 12.95
N SER A 264 -11.82 11.41 12.07
CA SER A 264 -10.37 11.39 11.83
C SER A 264 -9.57 11.73 13.07
N ILE A 265 -10.04 12.69 13.89
CA ILE A 265 -9.43 13.05 15.18
C ILE A 265 -9.49 11.87 16.17
N LEU A 266 -10.65 11.22 16.29
CA LEU A 266 -10.81 10.06 17.18
C LEU A 266 -9.91 8.89 16.76
N VAL A 267 -9.87 8.61 15.47
CA VAL A 267 -9.07 7.53 14.94
C VAL A 267 -7.56 7.84 15.01
N ALA A 268 -7.16 9.12 14.99
CA ALA A 268 -5.77 9.51 15.22
C ALA A 268 -5.28 9.13 16.63
N VAL A 269 -6.11 9.34 17.65
CA VAL A 269 -5.80 8.89 19.02
C VAL A 269 -5.68 7.36 19.07
N TRP A 270 -6.55 6.66 18.37
CA TRP A 270 -6.50 5.20 18.29
C TRP A 270 -5.28 4.69 17.50
N ALA A 271 -4.90 5.38 16.42
CA ALA A 271 -3.71 5.10 15.64
C ALA A 271 -2.43 5.12 16.49
N TRP A 272 -2.32 6.04 17.43
CA TRP A 272 -1.18 6.14 18.35
C TRP A 272 -0.92 4.84 19.12
N TYR A 273 -1.97 4.10 19.48
CA TYR A 273 -1.86 2.85 20.26
C TYR A 273 -1.81 1.58 19.39
N ILE A 274 -2.38 1.62 18.18
CA ILE A 274 -2.48 0.44 17.32
C ILE A 274 -1.28 0.28 16.39
N ILE A 275 -0.75 1.38 15.87
CA ILE A 275 0.33 1.35 14.87
C ILE A 275 1.65 1.03 15.58
N PRO A 276 2.31 -0.12 15.28
CA PRO A 276 3.61 -0.45 15.86
C PRO A 276 4.75 0.12 15.02
N ASP A 277 5.90 0.39 15.63
CA ASP A 277 7.08 0.88 14.91
C ASP A 277 7.82 -0.19 14.12
N SER A 278 7.68 -1.44 14.55
CA SER A 278 8.33 -2.60 13.92
C SER A 278 7.61 -3.89 14.32
N PRO A 279 7.81 -4.99 13.59
CA PRO A 279 7.25 -6.29 13.98
C PRO A 279 7.63 -6.73 15.39
N SER A 280 8.87 -6.45 15.81
CA SER A 280 9.38 -6.81 17.14
C SER A 280 8.75 -6.03 18.29
N THR A 281 8.26 -4.80 18.03
CA THR A 281 7.65 -3.92 19.04
C THR A 281 6.14 -3.96 19.04
N SER A 282 5.50 -4.74 18.16
CA SER A 282 4.04 -4.81 18.03
C SER A 282 3.37 -5.29 19.31
N PRO A 283 2.51 -4.49 19.97
CA PRO A 283 1.92 -4.84 21.27
C PRO A 283 0.90 -5.99 21.16
N TRP A 284 0.30 -6.18 20.00
CA TRP A 284 -0.75 -7.16 19.75
C TRP A 284 -0.27 -8.48 19.12
N LEU A 285 1.05 -8.63 18.87
CA LEU A 285 1.69 -9.90 18.46
C LEU A 285 2.20 -10.64 19.69
N SER A 286 2.04 -11.97 19.71
CA SER A 286 2.69 -12.84 20.70
C SER A 286 4.20 -12.86 20.50
N THR A 287 4.95 -13.32 21.51
CA THR A 287 6.41 -13.42 21.40
C THR A 287 6.85 -14.29 20.21
N ARG A 288 6.17 -15.42 20.02
CA ARG A 288 6.41 -16.33 18.88
C ARG A 288 6.11 -15.66 17.53
N GLU A 289 4.98 -14.95 17.41
CA GLU A 289 4.62 -14.22 16.18
C GLU A 289 5.62 -13.10 15.85
N ARG A 290 6.19 -12.43 16.85
CA ARG A 290 7.25 -11.40 16.64
C ARG A 290 8.55 -12.04 16.12
N GLU A 291 8.93 -13.20 16.64
CA GLU A 291 10.08 -13.96 16.16
C GLU A 291 9.88 -14.34 14.69
N ILE A 292 8.76 -14.98 14.35
CA ILE A 292 8.43 -15.39 12.98
C ILE A 292 8.44 -14.17 12.05
N ALA A 293 7.79 -13.06 12.43
CA ALA A 293 7.78 -11.85 11.63
C ALA A 293 9.18 -11.29 11.35
N THR A 294 10.09 -11.37 12.33
CA THR A 294 11.47 -10.89 12.20
C THR A 294 12.33 -11.84 11.36
N LEU A 295 12.18 -13.15 11.55
CA LEU A 295 12.92 -14.17 10.80
C LEU A 295 12.56 -14.15 9.30
N ARG A 296 11.26 -14.02 8.96
CA ARG A 296 10.78 -13.89 7.58
C ARG A 296 11.46 -12.76 6.80
N LEU A 297 11.62 -11.61 7.43
CA LEU A 297 12.21 -10.43 6.80
C LEU A 297 13.73 -10.57 6.65
N ARG A 298 14.41 -11.12 7.64
CA ARG A 298 15.87 -11.38 7.57
C ARG A 298 16.24 -12.33 6.44
N LYS A 299 15.45 -13.38 6.24
CA LYS A 299 15.67 -14.31 5.14
C LYS A 299 15.64 -13.64 3.78
N GLN A 300 14.69 -12.74 3.56
CA GLN A 300 14.62 -11.97 2.31
C GLN A 300 15.85 -11.10 2.10
N GLU A 301 16.39 -10.49 3.17
CA GLU A 301 17.62 -9.68 3.09
C GLU A 301 18.84 -10.52 2.70
N SER A 302 18.99 -11.73 3.25
CA SER A 302 20.09 -12.63 2.91
C SER A 302 20.01 -13.11 1.45
N THR A 303 18.84 -13.51 0.97
CA THR A 303 18.63 -13.93 -0.43
C THR A 303 18.89 -12.80 -1.42
N SER A 304 18.58 -11.55 -1.07
CA SER A 304 18.83 -10.39 -1.96
C SER A 304 20.30 -9.92 -1.97
N GLN A 305 21.14 -10.39 -1.08
CA GLN A 305 22.59 -10.09 -1.05
C GLN A 305 23.43 -11.13 -1.81
N THR A 306 22.86 -12.30 -2.09
CA THR A 306 23.50 -13.38 -2.85
C THR A 306 23.24 -13.35 -4.36
N LEU A 307 22.35 -12.48 -4.84
CA LEU A 307 22.06 -12.20 -6.24
C LEU A 307 22.72 -10.88 -6.71
#